data_a3cd6a2f23c6777a03de415138aac7dc
#
_entry.id   a3cd6a2f23c6777a03de415138aac7dc
#
_cell.length_a   1.000
_cell.length_b   1.000
_cell.length_c   1.000
_cell.angle_alpha   90.00
_cell.angle_beta   90.00
_cell.angle_gamma   90.00
#
_symmetry.space_group_name_H-M   'P 1'
#
loop_
_entity.id
_entity.type
_entity.pdbx_description
1 polymer ?
#
loop_
_entity_poly.entity_id
_entity_poly.type
_entity_poly.pdbx_seq_one_letter_code
_entity_poly.pdbx_strand_id
1 'polypeptide(L)'
;MGFKTRIEAAISDAINLGQTAPSPAKLASALHYAVSPGGARIRPTILMSVATACGDDRPELTNAAAAALECIHCASLVHDDLPCFDNADTRRGKPSVHRAYSEPLAVLTGDSLIVMAFQILTRHASIDPQRAIGLMNILAEQTGMPNGICAGQGWESEQKIDLRAYHRAKTGALFVAATQMGAIAAGQDGAQWDELGSRIGEAFQVADDLSDALYNEAELGKPAGQDDLHGRPNAVTEYGIEGAISHMKNILGGAISSIPRCPGEAILAKMVNAQAEMLTPVKWRSKYSNLHPGE
;
A
#
# COMPACT_ATOMS: atom_id res chain seq x y z
N MET A 1 -14.19 17.82 4.00
CA MET A 1 -13.11 17.57 3.02
C MET A 1 -13.00 16.06 2.84
N GLY A 2 -13.02 15.56 1.60
CA GLY A 2 -12.93 14.11 1.34
C GLY A 2 -11.53 13.56 1.63
N PHE A 3 -11.39 12.23 1.82
CA PHE A 3 -10.12 11.57 2.13
C PHE A 3 -9.04 11.89 1.10
N LYS A 4 -9.34 11.79 -0.18
CA LYS A 4 -8.38 12.10 -1.25
C LYS A 4 -7.75 13.48 -1.09
N THR A 5 -8.54 14.49 -0.80
CA THR A 5 -8.05 15.88 -0.61
C THR A 5 -7.17 15.99 0.64
N ARG A 6 -7.55 15.32 1.75
CA ARG A 6 -6.74 15.29 2.98
C ARG A 6 -5.39 14.60 2.74
N ILE A 7 -5.40 13.46 2.04
CA ILE A 7 -4.20 12.69 1.72
C ILE A 7 -3.25 13.49 0.84
N GLU A 8 -3.74 14.05 -0.28
CA GLU A 8 -2.89 14.81 -1.21
C GLU A 8 -2.33 16.08 -0.55
N ALA A 9 -3.10 16.76 0.29
CA ALA A 9 -2.60 17.90 1.06
C ALA A 9 -1.47 17.50 2.01
N ALA A 10 -1.68 16.44 2.82
CA ALA A 10 -0.68 15.96 3.77
C ALA A 10 0.62 15.49 3.08
N ILE A 11 0.50 14.81 1.93
CA ILE A 11 1.65 14.38 1.12
C ILE A 11 2.37 15.61 0.54
N SER A 12 1.63 16.57 -0.01
CA SER A 12 2.22 17.81 -0.56
C SER A 12 3.00 18.58 0.50
N ASP A 13 2.42 18.74 1.70
CA ASP A 13 3.07 19.41 2.82
C ASP A 13 4.37 18.68 3.23
N ALA A 14 4.33 17.35 3.28
CA ALA A 14 5.49 16.52 3.56
C ALA A 14 6.60 16.70 2.52
N ILE A 15 6.28 16.62 1.24
CA ILE A 15 7.27 16.78 0.15
C ILE A 15 7.85 18.19 0.13
N ASN A 16 7.05 19.23 0.40
CA ASN A 16 7.52 20.60 0.47
C ASN A 16 8.59 20.81 1.55
N LEU A 17 8.55 20.04 2.66
CA LEU A 17 9.60 20.07 3.68
C LEU A 17 10.96 19.64 3.11
N GLY A 18 10.98 18.57 2.30
CA GLY A 18 12.20 18.09 1.64
C GLY A 18 12.73 19.05 0.54
N GLN A 19 11.93 20.02 0.12
CA GLN A 19 12.30 21.01 -0.90
C GLN A 19 12.74 22.36 -0.32
N THR A 20 12.78 22.51 1.01
CA THR A 20 13.19 23.76 1.66
C THR A 20 14.65 24.07 1.34
N ALA A 21 14.92 25.28 0.88
CA ALA A 21 16.28 25.72 0.57
C ALA A 21 17.14 25.90 1.81
N PRO A 22 18.46 25.60 1.74
CA PRO A 22 19.18 25.07 0.59
C PRO A 22 18.94 23.55 0.42
N SER A 23 18.54 23.10 -0.77
CA SER A 23 18.38 21.69 -1.10
C SER A 23 18.95 21.38 -2.48
N PRO A 24 19.45 20.14 -2.75
CA PRO A 24 19.88 19.74 -4.08
C PRO A 24 18.70 19.68 -5.04
N ALA A 25 18.62 20.61 -6.00
CA ALA A 25 17.44 20.80 -6.85
C ALA A 25 17.01 19.54 -7.62
N LYS A 26 17.96 18.72 -8.11
CA LYS A 26 17.65 17.47 -8.81
C LYS A 26 17.03 16.44 -7.89
N LEU A 27 17.51 16.30 -6.66
CA LEU A 27 16.94 15.37 -5.67
C LEU A 27 15.56 15.85 -5.20
N ALA A 28 15.39 17.15 -4.97
CA ALA A 28 14.09 17.74 -4.63
C ALA A 28 13.05 17.48 -5.75
N SER A 29 13.45 17.64 -7.02
CA SER A 29 12.60 17.32 -8.16
C SER A 29 12.28 15.82 -8.26
N ALA A 30 13.25 14.94 -8.00
CA ALA A 30 13.05 13.49 -8.01
C ALA A 30 12.10 13.03 -6.89
N LEU A 31 12.18 13.62 -5.69
CA LEU A 31 11.23 13.37 -4.59
C LEU A 31 9.79 13.69 -4.99
N HIS A 32 9.57 14.87 -5.56
CA HIS A 32 8.25 15.25 -6.07
C HIS A 32 7.78 14.28 -7.17
N TYR A 33 8.65 13.96 -8.11
CA TYR A 33 8.37 13.05 -9.23
C TYR A 33 7.96 11.65 -8.77
N ALA A 34 8.59 11.10 -7.72
CA ALA A 34 8.29 9.79 -7.18
C ALA A 34 6.87 9.70 -6.58
N VAL A 35 6.37 10.81 -6.06
CA VAL A 35 5.09 10.85 -5.31
C VAL A 35 3.94 11.42 -6.15
N SER A 36 4.24 12.27 -7.15
CA SER A 36 3.25 13.00 -7.97
C SER A 36 3.42 12.72 -9.47
N PRO A 37 2.34 12.57 -10.25
CA PRO A 37 0.99 12.30 -9.75
C PRO A 37 0.93 10.95 -9.05
N GLY A 38 0.16 10.87 -7.97
CA GLY A 38 0.05 9.66 -7.18
C GLY A 38 -0.72 8.54 -7.87
N GLY A 39 -0.63 7.34 -7.28
CA GLY A 39 -1.50 6.21 -7.62
C GLY A 39 -2.87 6.30 -6.97
N ALA A 40 -3.52 5.16 -6.80
CA ALA A 40 -4.87 5.07 -6.22
C ALA A 40 -4.97 5.45 -4.73
N ARG A 41 -3.83 5.67 -4.03
CA ARG A 41 -3.78 6.02 -2.60
C ARG A 41 -4.57 5.06 -1.71
N ILE A 42 -4.52 3.77 -2.00
CA ILE A 42 -5.33 2.75 -1.31
C ILE A 42 -4.96 2.64 0.16
N ARG A 43 -3.66 2.50 0.47
CA ARG A 43 -3.18 2.33 1.86
C ARG A 43 -3.53 3.52 2.75
N PRO A 44 -3.24 4.78 2.38
CA PRO A 44 -3.66 5.92 3.19
C PRO A 44 -5.18 6.07 3.27
N THR A 45 -5.94 5.63 2.25
CA THR A 45 -7.41 5.63 2.31
C THR A 45 -7.92 4.62 3.34
N ILE A 46 -7.35 3.41 3.40
CA ILE A 46 -7.70 2.41 4.42
C ILE A 46 -7.37 2.94 5.82
N LEU A 47 -6.19 3.52 6.01
CA LEU A 47 -5.78 4.13 7.29
C LEU A 47 -6.80 5.17 7.76
N MET A 48 -7.16 6.11 6.91
CA MET A 48 -8.15 7.15 7.24
C MET A 48 -9.55 6.58 7.47
N SER A 49 -9.91 5.50 6.78
CA SER A 49 -11.19 4.83 6.96
C SER A 49 -11.28 4.19 8.34
N VAL A 50 -10.23 3.50 8.78
CA VAL A 50 -10.15 2.91 10.11
C VAL A 50 -10.15 4.00 11.17
N ALA A 51 -9.33 5.04 11.03
CA ALA A 51 -9.30 6.16 11.98
C ALA A 51 -10.68 6.82 12.12
N THR A 52 -11.36 7.06 10.99
CA THR A 52 -12.70 7.65 10.99
C THR A 52 -13.73 6.74 11.65
N ALA A 53 -13.67 5.43 11.41
CA ALA A 53 -14.54 4.45 12.06
C ALA A 53 -14.33 4.41 13.57
N CYS A 54 -13.12 4.69 14.04
CA CYS A 54 -12.74 4.76 15.44
C CYS A 54 -12.98 6.14 16.10
N GLY A 55 -13.40 7.17 15.32
CA GLY A 55 -13.75 8.49 15.83
C GLY A 55 -12.85 9.65 15.42
N ASP A 56 -11.63 9.39 14.88
CA ASP A 56 -10.66 10.37 14.32
C ASP A 56 -10.54 11.68 15.14
N ASP A 57 -10.33 11.55 16.45
CA ASP A 57 -10.29 12.69 17.39
C ASP A 57 -9.03 13.57 17.24
N ARG A 58 -8.04 13.11 16.48
CA ARG A 58 -6.79 13.82 16.17
C ARG A 58 -6.51 13.78 14.66
N PRO A 59 -7.34 14.44 13.81
CA PRO A 59 -7.26 14.33 12.35
C PRO A 59 -5.90 14.78 11.77
N GLU A 60 -5.18 15.67 12.44
CA GLU A 60 -3.83 16.09 12.03
C GLU A 60 -2.82 14.95 12.17
N LEU A 61 -2.90 14.17 13.25
CA LEU A 61 -2.06 13.00 13.45
C LEU A 61 -2.41 11.88 12.46
N THR A 62 -3.70 11.70 12.18
CA THR A 62 -4.17 10.76 11.15
C THR A 62 -3.66 11.13 9.75
N ASN A 63 -3.68 12.44 9.40
CA ASN A 63 -3.14 12.93 8.14
C ASN A 63 -1.62 12.68 8.04
N ALA A 64 -0.89 12.94 9.13
CA ALA A 64 0.54 12.68 9.21
C ALA A 64 0.85 11.18 9.04
N ALA A 65 0.10 10.31 9.70
CA ALA A 65 0.24 8.85 9.57
C ALA A 65 -0.03 8.38 8.13
N ALA A 66 -1.06 8.90 7.48
CA ALA A 66 -1.40 8.57 6.10
C ALA A 66 -0.30 9.02 5.10
N ALA A 67 0.25 10.21 5.28
CA ALA A 67 1.36 10.72 4.47
C ALA A 67 2.65 9.90 4.71
N ALA A 68 2.97 9.56 5.95
CA ALA A 68 4.14 8.75 6.29
C ALA A 68 4.06 7.35 5.65
N LEU A 69 2.91 6.69 5.75
CA LEU A 69 2.69 5.38 5.13
C LEU A 69 2.83 5.43 3.61
N GLU A 70 2.30 6.46 2.97
CA GLU A 70 2.43 6.62 1.50
C GLU A 70 3.87 6.95 1.09
N CYS A 71 4.64 7.69 1.89
CA CYS A 71 6.07 7.90 1.64
C CYS A 71 6.84 6.58 1.63
N ILE A 72 6.60 5.69 2.60
CA ILE A 72 7.19 4.34 2.63
C ILE A 72 6.79 3.55 1.38
N HIS A 73 5.51 3.56 1.01
CA HIS A 73 5.06 2.88 -0.20
C HIS A 73 5.72 3.44 -1.47
N CYS A 74 5.85 4.76 -1.60
CA CYS A 74 6.53 5.35 -2.75
C CYS A 74 8.03 5.03 -2.76
N ALA A 75 8.69 4.99 -1.58
CA ALA A 75 10.08 4.59 -1.45
C ALA A 75 10.30 3.15 -1.95
N SER A 76 9.44 2.21 -1.53
CA SER A 76 9.55 0.82 -1.97
C SER A 76 9.45 0.71 -3.49
N LEU A 77 8.50 1.41 -4.12
CA LEU A 77 8.36 1.40 -5.58
C LEU A 77 9.57 1.99 -6.32
N VAL A 78 10.18 3.05 -5.78
CA VAL A 78 11.39 3.64 -6.35
C VAL A 78 12.57 2.66 -6.28
N HIS A 79 12.73 1.96 -5.16
CA HIS A 79 13.78 0.96 -5.00
C HIS A 79 13.52 -0.30 -5.82
N ASP A 80 12.28 -0.80 -5.87
CA ASP A 80 11.90 -1.97 -6.68
C ASP A 80 12.22 -1.76 -8.15
N ASP A 81 12.04 -0.54 -8.68
CA ASP A 81 12.31 -0.21 -10.07
C ASP A 81 13.80 -0.19 -10.44
N LEU A 82 14.73 -0.19 -9.46
CA LEU A 82 16.18 -0.12 -9.73
C LEU A 82 16.67 -1.35 -10.51
N PRO A 83 17.79 -1.20 -11.29
CA PRO A 83 18.38 -2.32 -12.04
C PRO A 83 18.80 -3.53 -11.21
N CYS A 84 19.07 -3.34 -9.91
CA CYS A 84 19.41 -4.42 -8.98
C CYS A 84 18.20 -5.22 -8.48
N PHE A 85 16.98 -4.78 -8.80
CA PHE A 85 15.71 -5.45 -8.50
C PHE A 85 14.95 -5.73 -9.79
N ASP A 86 13.81 -5.08 -10.03
CA ASP A 86 12.96 -5.36 -11.19
C ASP A 86 13.48 -4.75 -12.52
N ASN A 87 14.43 -3.80 -12.46
CA ASN A 87 14.94 -3.05 -13.61
C ASN A 87 13.80 -2.48 -14.49
N ALA A 88 12.78 -1.92 -13.86
CA ALA A 88 11.58 -1.47 -14.56
C ALA A 88 11.81 -0.12 -15.25
N ASP A 89 11.54 -0.05 -16.56
CA ASP A 89 11.67 1.19 -17.32
C ASP A 89 10.59 2.20 -17.01
N THR A 90 9.39 1.71 -16.64
CA THR A 90 8.20 2.55 -16.41
C THR A 90 7.48 2.18 -15.12
N ARG A 91 6.90 3.19 -14.47
CA ARG A 91 6.01 3.06 -13.31
C ARG A 91 4.82 4.00 -13.47
N ARG A 92 3.60 3.47 -13.35
CA ARG A 92 2.36 4.26 -13.48
C ARG A 92 2.29 5.05 -14.80
N GLY A 93 2.74 4.44 -15.91
CA GLY A 93 2.70 5.02 -17.25
C GLY A 93 3.72 6.14 -17.53
N LYS A 94 4.69 6.35 -16.66
CA LYS A 94 5.81 7.29 -16.86
C LYS A 94 7.15 6.59 -16.59
N PRO A 95 8.30 7.12 -17.08
CA PRO A 95 9.60 6.55 -16.77
C PRO A 95 9.79 6.38 -15.26
N SER A 96 10.40 5.28 -14.82
CA SER A 96 10.80 5.08 -13.42
C SER A 96 11.81 6.15 -12.99
N VAL A 97 12.00 6.35 -11.68
CA VAL A 97 12.87 7.44 -11.19
C VAL A 97 14.31 7.29 -11.69
N HIS A 98 14.85 6.06 -11.72
CA HIS A 98 16.21 5.84 -12.21
C HIS A 98 16.34 6.12 -13.72
N ARG A 99 15.28 5.92 -14.51
CA ARG A 99 15.25 6.27 -15.95
C ARG A 99 15.07 7.77 -16.20
N ALA A 100 14.23 8.43 -15.39
CA ALA A 100 13.96 9.86 -15.54
C ALA A 100 15.12 10.74 -15.04
N TYR A 101 15.87 10.27 -14.05
CA TYR A 101 16.97 11.03 -13.42
C TYR A 101 18.28 10.26 -13.50
N SER A 102 18.54 9.35 -12.57
CA SER A 102 19.70 8.43 -12.54
C SER A 102 19.52 7.43 -11.39
N GLU A 103 20.28 6.32 -11.43
CA GLU A 103 20.30 5.34 -10.34
C GLU A 103 20.69 5.94 -8.98
N PRO A 104 21.79 6.75 -8.87
CA PRO A 104 22.12 7.37 -7.58
C PRO A 104 21.00 8.27 -7.03
N LEU A 105 20.31 9.03 -7.90
CA LEU A 105 19.19 9.86 -7.46
C LEU A 105 17.97 9.04 -7.09
N ALA A 106 17.72 7.88 -7.72
CA ALA A 106 16.65 6.99 -7.33
C ALA A 106 16.90 6.37 -5.94
N VAL A 107 18.11 5.88 -5.66
CA VAL A 107 18.51 5.41 -4.32
C VAL A 107 18.26 6.48 -3.28
N LEU A 108 18.83 7.68 -3.48
CA LEU A 108 18.68 8.80 -2.55
C LEU A 108 17.22 9.30 -2.41
N THR A 109 16.41 9.16 -3.45
CA THR A 109 14.98 9.48 -3.40
C THR A 109 14.23 8.50 -2.48
N GLY A 110 14.46 7.21 -2.64
CA GLY A 110 13.87 6.21 -1.75
C GLY A 110 14.30 6.38 -0.30
N ASP A 111 15.61 6.55 -0.05
CA ASP A 111 16.15 6.80 1.29
C ASP A 111 15.54 8.05 1.94
N SER A 112 15.44 9.13 1.15
CA SER A 112 14.85 10.39 1.64
C SER A 112 13.38 10.24 1.99
N LEU A 113 12.60 9.48 1.20
CA LEU A 113 11.20 9.20 1.49
C LEU A 113 11.03 8.37 2.75
N ILE A 114 11.92 7.38 3.01
CA ILE A 114 11.91 6.59 4.24
C ILE A 114 12.16 7.50 5.45
N VAL A 115 13.22 8.30 5.42
CA VAL A 115 13.55 9.23 6.52
C VAL A 115 12.43 10.25 6.72
N MET A 116 11.87 10.77 5.64
CA MET A 116 10.77 11.73 5.68
C MET A 116 9.52 11.15 6.33
N ALA A 117 9.20 9.88 6.14
CA ALA A 117 8.06 9.23 6.78
C ALA A 117 8.16 9.31 8.31
N PHE A 118 9.32 9.02 8.89
CA PHE A 118 9.55 9.18 10.33
C PHE A 118 9.58 10.66 10.77
N GLN A 119 10.15 11.53 9.95
CA GLN A 119 10.18 12.97 10.23
C GLN A 119 8.77 13.57 10.32
N ILE A 120 7.84 13.16 9.45
CA ILE A 120 6.44 13.58 9.48
C ILE A 120 5.81 13.21 10.84
N LEU A 121 5.94 11.97 11.28
CA LEU A 121 5.39 11.51 12.55
C LEU A 121 6.01 12.24 13.74
N THR A 122 7.33 12.42 13.73
CA THR A 122 8.06 13.14 14.80
C THR A 122 7.60 14.59 14.93
N ARG A 123 7.36 15.29 13.82
CA ARG A 123 6.87 16.70 13.82
C ARG A 123 5.47 16.84 14.44
N HIS A 124 4.65 15.79 14.34
CA HIS A 124 3.28 15.78 14.90
C HIS A 124 3.23 15.13 16.30
N ALA A 125 4.39 14.71 16.85
CA ALA A 125 4.44 14.02 18.14
C ALA A 125 3.92 14.87 19.32
N SER A 126 3.98 16.20 19.25
CA SER A 126 3.43 17.08 20.28
C SER A 126 1.90 17.03 20.42
N ILE A 127 1.18 16.55 19.40
CA ILE A 127 -0.29 16.40 19.41
C ILE A 127 -0.68 15.31 20.42
N ASP A 128 -0.04 14.15 20.32
CA ASP A 128 -0.15 13.01 21.23
C ASP A 128 1.13 12.17 21.14
N PRO A 129 2.10 12.35 22.06
CA PRO A 129 3.38 11.66 22.00
C PRO A 129 3.28 10.15 22.04
N GLN A 130 2.30 9.61 22.78
CA GLN A 130 2.14 8.18 22.95
C GLN A 130 1.63 7.52 21.67
N ARG A 131 0.64 8.14 21.01
CA ARG A 131 0.16 7.68 19.70
C ARG A 131 1.24 7.82 18.62
N ALA A 132 2.00 8.92 18.64
CA ALA A 132 3.08 9.14 17.68
C ALA A 132 4.17 8.07 17.78
N ILE A 133 4.57 7.67 19.00
CA ILE A 133 5.51 6.56 19.22
C ILE A 133 4.91 5.25 18.68
N GLY A 134 3.64 4.96 18.97
CA GLY A 134 2.95 3.79 18.46
C GLY A 134 2.92 3.74 16.92
N LEU A 135 2.63 4.88 16.28
CA LEU A 135 2.65 5.02 14.81
C LEU A 135 4.05 4.75 14.23
N MET A 136 5.10 5.30 14.85
CA MET A 136 6.48 5.07 14.42
C MET A 136 6.90 3.61 14.58
N ASN A 137 6.50 2.94 15.67
CA ASN A 137 6.79 1.54 15.91
C ASN A 137 6.15 0.65 14.83
N ILE A 138 4.85 0.81 14.56
CA ILE A 138 4.18 0.04 13.50
C ILE A 138 4.81 0.31 12.14
N LEU A 139 5.10 1.58 11.81
CA LEU A 139 5.73 1.90 10.55
C LEU A 139 7.10 1.23 10.41
N ALA A 140 7.91 1.19 11.47
CA ALA A 140 9.21 0.54 11.49
C ALA A 140 9.08 -0.99 11.35
N GLU A 141 8.17 -1.63 12.10
CA GLU A 141 7.94 -3.06 12.07
C GLU A 141 7.47 -3.54 10.69
N GLN A 142 6.54 -2.80 10.08
CA GLN A 142 5.97 -3.18 8.78
C GLN A 142 6.82 -2.71 7.58
N THR A 143 7.89 -1.94 7.84
CA THR A 143 8.88 -1.57 6.83
C THR A 143 10.13 -2.45 6.90
N GLY A 144 10.65 -2.70 8.09
CA GLY A 144 11.95 -3.35 8.33
C GLY A 144 11.91 -4.87 8.40
N MET A 145 12.88 -5.42 9.17
CA MET A 145 12.97 -6.84 9.49
C MET A 145 12.28 -7.12 10.83
N PRO A 146 11.74 -8.33 11.08
CA PRO A 146 11.74 -9.49 10.18
C PRO A 146 10.48 -9.61 9.31
N ASN A 147 9.45 -8.77 9.46
CA ASN A 147 8.13 -9.00 8.87
C ASN A 147 7.68 -7.91 7.88
N GLY A 148 8.43 -6.83 7.75
CA GLY A 148 8.10 -5.70 6.89
C GLY A 148 8.53 -5.89 5.44
N ILE A 149 8.29 -4.87 4.62
CA ILE A 149 8.55 -4.91 3.17
C ILE A 149 10.02 -5.16 2.82
N CYS A 150 10.98 -4.74 3.66
CA CYS A 150 12.41 -5.07 3.46
C CYS A 150 12.64 -6.59 3.57
N ALA A 151 12.01 -7.27 4.54
CA ALA A 151 12.04 -8.72 4.63
C ALA A 151 11.37 -9.36 3.41
N GLY A 152 10.25 -8.80 2.96
CA GLY A 152 9.55 -9.23 1.75
C GLY A 152 10.46 -9.20 0.53
N GLN A 153 11.17 -8.11 0.32
CA GLN A 153 12.14 -7.99 -0.76
C GLN A 153 13.34 -8.93 -0.57
N GLY A 154 13.82 -9.09 0.66
CA GLY A 154 14.94 -9.98 0.99
C GLY A 154 14.65 -11.46 0.68
N TRP A 155 13.41 -11.93 0.81
CA TRP A 155 13.01 -13.29 0.46
C TRP A 155 13.32 -13.66 -0.99
N GLU A 156 13.35 -12.72 -1.91
CA GLU A 156 13.67 -12.96 -3.33
C GLU A 156 15.14 -13.36 -3.55
N SER A 157 16.01 -13.08 -2.58
CA SER A 157 17.43 -13.49 -2.60
C SER A 157 17.69 -14.86 -1.95
N GLU A 158 16.66 -15.48 -1.36
CA GLU A 158 16.80 -16.78 -0.69
C GLU A 158 16.67 -17.94 -1.68
N GLN A 159 17.47 -19.00 -1.46
CA GLN A 159 17.40 -20.23 -2.29
C GLN A 159 16.06 -20.96 -2.14
N LYS A 160 15.41 -20.80 -1.00
CA LYS A 160 14.12 -21.40 -0.69
C LYS A 160 13.24 -20.33 -0.07
N ILE A 161 12.22 -19.95 -0.81
CA ILE A 161 11.25 -18.93 -0.39
C ILE A 161 10.13 -19.60 0.42
N ASP A 162 9.87 -19.10 1.64
CA ASP A 162 8.60 -19.33 2.31
C ASP A 162 7.56 -18.36 1.69
N LEU A 163 6.75 -18.87 0.77
CA LEU A 163 5.80 -18.07 0.00
C LEU A 163 4.80 -17.33 0.89
N ARG A 164 4.35 -17.95 1.99
CA ARG A 164 3.41 -17.31 2.90
C ARG A 164 4.07 -16.12 3.61
N ALA A 165 5.28 -16.31 4.12
CA ALA A 165 6.05 -15.24 4.75
C ALA A 165 6.40 -14.13 3.74
N TYR A 166 6.79 -14.50 2.53
CA TYR A 166 7.07 -13.57 1.43
C TYR A 166 5.87 -12.68 1.09
N HIS A 167 4.71 -13.27 0.77
CA HIS A 167 3.50 -12.52 0.41
C HIS A 167 3.02 -11.63 1.55
N ARG A 168 3.05 -12.17 2.78
CA ARG A 168 2.69 -11.39 3.97
C ARG A 168 3.61 -10.18 4.15
N ALA A 169 4.91 -10.35 3.99
CA ALA A 169 5.89 -9.27 4.15
C ALA A 169 5.89 -8.30 2.96
N LYS A 170 5.98 -8.79 1.73
CA LYS A 170 6.12 -7.93 0.54
C LYS A 170 4.84 -7.14 0.25
N THR A 171 3.69 -7.77 0.29
CA THR A 171 2.40 -7.14 -0.05
C THR A 171 1.58 -6.78 1.19
N GLY A 172 1.44 -7.71 2.14
CA GLY A 172 0.56 -7.59 3.31
C GLY A 172 0.99 -6.54 4.31
N ALA A 173 2.29 -6.39 4.57
CA ALA A 173 2.83 -5.57 5.66
C ALA A 173 2.28 -4.12 5.66
N LEU A 174 2.27 -3.43 4.54
CA LEU A 174 1.76 -2.05 4.49
C LEU A 174 0.23 -1.95 4.55
N PHE A 175 -0.52 -3.04 4.34
CA PHE A 175 -1.95 -3.09 4.62
C PHE A 175 -2.21 -3.28 6.13
N VAL A 176 -1.41 -4.10 6.78
CA VAL A 176 -1.39 -4.23 8.25
C VAL A 176 -1.01 -2.88 8.87
N ALA A 177 0.04 -2.23 8.38
CA ALA A 177 0.39 -0.87 8.80
C ALA A 177 -0.79 0.10 8.66
N ALA A 178 -1.51 0.06 7.53
CA ALA A 178 -2.64 0.95 7.29
C ALA A 178 -3.75 0.80 8.34
N THR A 179 -4.14 -0.43 8.66
CA THR A 179 -5.21 -0.68 9.64
C THR A 179 -4.76 -0.39 11.07
N GLN A 180 -3.57 -0.83 11.46
CA GLN A 180 -3.02 -0.61 12.79
C GLN A 180 -2.74 0.87 13.07
N MET A 181 -2.10 1.57 12.13
CA MET A 181 -1.82 3.01 12.28
C MET A 181 -3.10 3.83 12.29
N GLY A 182 -4.13 3.45 11.51
CA GLY A 182 -5.43 4.10 11.55
C GLY A 182 -6.08 4.01 12.94
N ALA A 183 -6.04 2.83 13.54
CA ALA A 183 -6.54 2.59 14.89
C ALA A 183 -5.76 3.39 15.95
N ILE A 184 -4.43 3.33 15.92
CA ILE A 184 -3.55 4.06 16.85
C ILE A 184 -3.76 5.57 16.74
N ALA A 185 -3.87 6.11 15.52
CA ALA A 185 -4.13 7.53 15.31
C ALA A 185 -5.44 7.99 15.97
N ALA A 186 -6.45 7.11 16.04
CA ALA A 186 -7.72 7.34 16.73
C ALA A 186 -7.75 6.85 18.20
N GLY A 187 -6.60 6.50 18.79
CA GLY A 187 -6.48 6.12 20.21
C GLY A 187 -6.95 4.71 20.54
N GLN A 188 -7.03 3.82 19.55
CA GLN A 188 -7.38 2.42 19.73
C GLN A 188 -6.11 1.53 19.79
N ASP A 189 -6.27 0.33 20.30
CA ASP A 189 -5.20 -0.69 20.26
C ASP A 189 -5.02 -1.22 18.83
N GLY A 190 -3.89 -0.91 18.22
CA GLY A 190 -3.55 -1.33 16.85
C GLY A 190 -3.47 -2.83 16.66
N ALA A 191 -3.08 -3.60 17.69
CA ALA A 191 -2.90 -5.05 17.57
C ALA A 191 -4.19 -5.78 17.16
N GLN A 192 -5.34 -5.27 17.56
CA GLN A 192 -6.65 -5.85 17.21
C GLN A 192 -6.98 -5.71 15.71
N TRP A 193 -6.27 -4.87 14.97
CA TRP A 193 -6.51 -4.56 13.56
C TRP A 193 -5.57 -5.29 12.59
N ASP A 194 -4.71 -6.19 13.10
CA ASP A 194 -3.77 -6.99 12.30
C ASP A 194 -4.50 -7.88 11.28
N GLU A 195 -5.51 -8.62 11.76
CA GLU A 195 -6.25 -9.57 10.93
C GLU A 195 -6.96 -8.88 9.76
N LEU A 196 -7.58 -7.72 10.00
CA LEU A 196 -8.22 -6.93 8.94
C LEU A 196 -7.19 -6.53 7.87
N GLY A 197 -6.04 -6.00 8.28
CA GLY A 197 -4.98 -5.59 7.37
C GLY A 197 -4.40 -6.77 6.60
N SER A 198 -4.14 -7.89 7.26
CA SER A 198 -3.63 -9.11 6.66
C SER A 198 -4.57 -9.64 5.58
N ARG A 199 -5.87 -9.72 5.85
CA ARG A 199 -6.86 -10.18 4.87
C ARG A 199 -7.04 -9.23 3.69
N ILE A 200 -7.03 -7.92 3.93
CA ILE A 200 -7.07 -6.94 2.83
C ILE A 200 -5.84 -7.10 1.94
N GLY A 201 -4.65 -7.27 2.53
CA GLY A 201 -3.40 -7.50 1.79
C GLY A 201 -3.43 -8.79 0.97
N GLU A 202 -3.95 -9.88 1.53
CA GLU A 202 -4.14 -11.15 0.82
C GLU A 202 -5.12 -11.00 -0.36
N ALA A 203 -6.27 -10.35 -0.15
CA ALA A 203 -7.22 -10.09 -1.22
C ALA A 203 -6.63 -9.21 -2.33
N PHE A 204 -5.76 -8.27 -1.97
CA PHE A 204 -5.07 -7.42 -2.92
C PHE A 204 -4.07 -8.21 -3.77
N GLN A 205 -3.35 -9.20 -3.18
CA GLN A 205 -2.47 -10.10 -3.92
C GLN A 205 -3.27 -10.91 -4.95
N VAL A 206 -4.38 -11.52 -4.54
CA VAL A 206 -5.26 -12.27 -5.48
C VAL A 206 -5.78 -11.38 -6.62
N ALA A 207 -6.09 -10.11 -6.33
CA ALA A 207 -6.53 -9.15 -7.35
C ALA A 207 -5.39 -8.78 -8.33
N ASP A 208 -4.15 -8.73 -7.86
CA ASP A 208 -2.96 -8.50 -8.69
C ASP A 208 -2.73 -9.70 -9.62
N ASP A 209 -2.78 -10.93 -9.09
CA ASP A 209 -2.69 -12.18 -9.85
C ASP A 209 -3.79 -12.26 -10.95
N LEU A 210 -5.02 -11.88 -10.62
CA LEU A 210 -6.12 -11.80 -11.58
C LEU A 210 -5.87 -10.75 -12.67
N SER A 211 -5.29 -9.61 -12.28
CA SER A 211 -4.98 -8.53 -13.22
C SER A 211 -3.88 -8.94 -14.18
N ASP A 212 -2.83 -9.58 -13.68
CA ASP A 212 -1.71 -10.08 -14.50
C ASP A 212 -2.16 -11.17 -15.49
N ALA A 213 -3.17 -11.97 -15.13
CA ALA A 213 -3.75 -12.99 -16.01
C ALA A 213 -4.73 -12.44 -17.07
N LEU A 214 -5.37 -11.29 -16.81
CA LEU A 214 -6.47 -10.78 -17.65
C LEU A 214 -6.09 -9.57 -18.51
N TYR A 215 -5.05 -8.84 -18.16
CA TYR A 215 -4.63 -7.61 -18.84
C TYR A 215 -3.25 -7.77 -19.46
N ASN A 216 -2.99 -7.06 -20.54
CA ASN A 216 -1.67 -6.97 -21.16
C ASN A 216 -0.84 -5.83 -20.55
N GLU A 217 0.47 -5.78 -20.86
CA GLU A 217 1.40 -4.78 -20.33
C GLU A 217 0.96 -3.33 -20.54
N ALA A 218 0.38 -3.03 -21.70
CA ALA A 218 -0.11 -1.68 -22.02
C ALA A 218 -1.30 -1.27 -21.13
N GLU A 219 -2.13 -2.22 -20.74
CA GLU A 219 -3.28 -2.02 -19.85
C GLU A 219 -2.85 -1.96 -18.37
N LEU A 220 -1.83 -2.75 -17.98
CA LEU A 220 -1.29 -2.80 -16.61
C LEU A 220 -0.38 -1.62 -16.28
N GLY A 221 0.29 -1.05 -17.28
CA GLY A 221 1.31 -0.02 -17.07
C GLY A 221 2.58 -0.52 -16.34
N LYS A 222 2.76 -1.84 -16.28
CA LYS A 222 3.93 -2.57 -15.76
C LYS A 222 4.15 -3.84 -16.61
N PRO A 223 5.36 -4.46 -16.60
CA PRO A 223 5.59 -5.74 -17.25
C PRO A 223 4.60 -6.80 -16.74
N ALA A 224 3.98 -7.57 -17.66
CA ALA A 224 3.06 -8.66 -17.34
C ALA A 224 3.82 -10.01 -17.22
N GLY A 225 3.25 -10.97 -16.48
CA GLY A 225 3.75 -12.34 -16.43
C GLY A 225 5.04 -12.53 -15.61
N GLN A 226 5.39 -11.60 -14.73
CA GLN A 226 6.58 -11.72 -13.88
C GLN A 226 6.50 -12.93 -12.94
N ASP A 227 5.32 -13.29 -12.46
CA ASP A 227 5.11 -14.44 -11.58
C ASP A 227 5.35 -15.78 -12.32
N ASP A 228 4.91 -15.87 -13.57
CA ASP A 228 5.18 -17.05 -14.41
C ASP A 228 6.68 -17.21 -14.73
N LEU A 229 7.38 -16.10 -14.98
CA LEU A 229 8.82 -16.09 -15.22
C LEU A 229 9.63 -16.59 -14.01
N HIS A 230 9.14 -16.34 -12.81
CA HIS A 230 9.81 -16.72 -11.57
C HIS A 230 9.23 -18.01 -10.94
N GLY A 231 8.28 -18.69 -11.61
CA GLY A 231 7.65 -19.92 -11.11
C GLY A 231 6.90 -19.73 -9.78
N ARG A 232 6.37 -18.54 -9.54
CA ARG A 232 5.64 -18.21 -8.31
C ARG A 232 4.22 -18.76 -8.40
N PRO A 233 3.73 -19.52 -7.39
CA PRO A 233 2.33 -19.88 -7.32
C PRO A 233 1.47 -18.62 -7.24
N ASN A 234 0.44 -18.55 -8.08
CA ASN A 234 -0.56 -17.49 -8.02
C ASN A 234 -1.97 -18.09 -7.92
N ALA A 235 -2.91 -17.28 -7.43
CA ALA A 235 -4.29 -17.74 -7.20
C ALA A 235 -4.99 -18.21 -8.49
N VAL A 236 -4.62 -17.64 -9.64
CA VAL A 236 -5.22 -18.03 -10.93
C VAL A 236 -4.70 -19.40 -11.37
N THR A 237 -3.42 -19.71 -11.15
CA THR A 237 -2.86 -21.04 -11.45
C THR A 237 -3.46 -22.12 -10.55
N GLU A 238 -3.73 -21.78 -9.25
CA GLU A 238 -4.25 -22.74 -8.27
C GLU A 238 -5.77 -22.97 -8.41
N TYR A 239 -6.55 -21.91 -8.60
CA TYR A 239 -8.03 -21.97 -8.54
C TYR A 239 -8.71 -21.70 -9.90
N GLY A 240 -7.97 -21.30 -10.93
CA GLY A 240 -8.53 -20.71 -12.15
C GLY A 240 -9.11 -19.31 -11.88
N ILE A 241 -9.54 -18.62 -12.94
CA ILE A 241 -10.03 -17.22 -12.81
C ILE A 241 -11.28 -17.14 -11.92
N GLU A 242 -12.27 -18.00 -12.14
CA GLU A 242 -13.53 -18.01 -11.35
C GLU A 242 -13.28 -18.39 -9.89
N GLY A 243 -12.43 -19.39 -9.65
CA GLY A 243 -12.03 -19.82 -8.33
C GLY A 243 -11.25 -18.73 -7.59
N ALA A 244 -10.33 -18.04 -8.24
CA ALA A 244 -9.58 -16.93 -7.66
C ALA A 244 -10.49 -15.74 -7.26
N ILE A 245 -11.49 -15.40 -8.10
CA ILE A 245 -12.49 -14.37 -7.76
C ILE A 245 -13.32 -14.80 -6.53
N SER A 246 -13.76 -16.07 -6.50
CA SER A 246 -14.52 -16.60 -5.37
C SER A 246 -13.67 -16.61 -4.10
N HIS A 247 -12.40 -17.00 -4.21
CA HIS A 247 -11.44 -16.98 -3.11
C HIS A 247 -11.22 -15.55 -2.57
N MET A 248 -11.00 -14.58 -3.45
CA MET A 248 -10.88 -13.16 -3.08
C MET A 248 -12.11 -12.66 -2.32
N LYS A 249 -13.32 -12.97 -2.79
CA LYS A 249 -14.58 -12.60 -2.11
C LYS A 249 -14.67 -13.22 -0.71
N ASN A 250 -14.26 -14.47 -0.54
CA ASN A 250 -14.25 -15.16 0.76
C ASN A 250 -13.26 -14.50 1.73
N ILE A 251 -12.06 -14.15 1.27
CA ILE A 251 -11.07 -13.41 2.05
C ILE A 251 -11.65 -12.08 2.54
N LEU A 252 -12.30 -11.32 1.65
CA LEU A 252 -12.89 -10.04 1.99
C LEU A 252 -14.11 -10.17 2.92
N GLY A 253 -14.90 -11.23 2.79
CA GLY A 253 -15.94 -11.57 3.77
C GLY A 253 -15.34 -11.83 5.16
N GLY A 254 -14.24 -12.56 5.23
CA GLY A 254 -13.47 -12.75 6.45
C GLY A 254 -12.86 -11.45 7.00
N ALA A 255 -12.39 -10.56 6.13
CA ALA A 255 -11.90 -9.23 6.51
C ALA A 255 -13.00 -8.43 7.22
N ILE A 256 -14.20 -8.39 6.67
CA ILE A 256 -15.34 -7.70 7.28
C ILE A 256 -15.66 -8.30 8.66
N SER A 257 -15.65 -9.63 8.77
CA SER A 257 -15.93 -10.31 10.03
C SER A 257 -14.85 -10.11 11.10
N SER A 258 -13.64 -9.71 10.70
CA SER A 258 -12.52 -9.41 11.61
C SER A 258 -12.47 -7.95 12.07
N ILE A 259 -13.37 -7.08 11.60
CA ILE A 259 -13.40 -5.68 12.03
C ILE A 259 -13.68 -5.63 13.54
N PRO A 260 -12.78 -5.04 14.35
CA PRO A 260 -13.02 -4.85 15.77
C PRO A 260 -14.22 -3.95 16.04
N ARG A 261 -14.88 -4.15 17.18
CA ARG A 261 -16.00 -3.28 17.57
C ARG A 261 -15.56 -1.83 17.67
N CYS A 262 -16.17 -0.98 16.86
CA CYS A 262 -15.91 0.46 16.84
C CYS A 262 -17.19 1.23 16.44
N PRO A 263 -17.28 2.53 16.71
CA PRO A 263 -18.48 3.32 16.40
C PRO A 263 -18.89 3.29 14.93
N GLY A 264 -17.94 3.21 14.02
CA GLY A 264 -18.15 3.23 12.57
C GLY A 264 -18.04 1.86 11.89
N GLU A 265 -18.14 0.73 12.61
CA GLU A 265 -17.99 -0.63 12.10
C GLU A 265 -18.78 -0.88 10.80
N ALA A 266 -20.09 -0.52 10.81
CA ALA A 266 -20.95 -0.73 9.64
C ALA A 266 -20.52 0.10 8.41
N ILE A 267 -19.96 1.29 8.62
CA ILE A 267 -19.46 2.15 7.54
C ILE A 267 -18.18 1.56 6.99
N LEU A 268 -17.27 1.12 7.86
CA LEU A 268 -16.03 0.49 7.47
C LEU A 268 -16.28 -0.81 6.69
N ALA A 269 -17.22 -1.65 7.12
CA ALA A 269 -17.63 -2.85 6.40
C ALA A 269 -18.10 -2.52 4.96
N LYS A 270 -18.91 -1.47 4.80
CA LYS A 270 -19.32 -1.00 3.45
C LYS A 270 -18.14 -0.54 2.60
N MET A 271 -17.16 0.12 3.21
CA MET A 271 -15.95 0.57 2.49
C MET A 271 -15.07 -0.60 2.07
N VAL A 272 -14.91 -1.63 2.90
CA VAL A 272 -14.20 -2.86 2.53
C VAL A 272 -14.92 -3.57 1.37
N ASN A 273 -16.24 -3.66 1.40
CA ASN A 273 -17.04 -4.21 0.29
C ASN A 273 -16.85 -3.40 -1.01
N ALA A 274 -16.88 -2.07 -0.94
CA ALA A 274 -16.66 -1.22 -2.11
C ALA A 274 -15.24 -1.38 -2.69
N GLN A 275 -14.23 -1.59 -1.85
CA GLN A 275 -12.87 -1.94 -2.31
C GLN A 275 -12.86 -3.30 -3.01
N ALA A 276 -13.57 -4.29 -2.49
CA ALA A 276 -13.72 -5.60 -3.12
C ALA A 276 -14.26 -5.50 -4.55
N GLU A 277 -15.29 -4.68 -4.74
CA GLU A 277 -15.85 -4.43 -6.08
C GLU A 277 -14.84 -3.77 -7.02
N MET A 278 -14.05 -2.81 -6.52
CA MET A 278 -13.02 -2.16 -7.33
C MET A 278 -11.86 -3.09 -7.68
N LEU A 279 -11.49 -4.02 -6.81
CA LEU A 279 -10.44 -5.01 -7.04
C LEU A 279 -10.85 -6.07 -8.07
N THR A 280 -12.15 -6.30 -8.30
CA THR A 280 -12.60 -7.24 -9.31
C THR A 280 -12.38 -6.66 -10.71
N PRO A 281 -11.62 -7.34 -11.60
CA PRO A 281 -11.29 -6.82 -12.93
C PRO A 281 -12.52 -6.47 -13.78
N VAL A 282 -12.51 -5.30 -14.42
CA VAL A 282 -13.64 -4.81 -15.24
C VAL A 282 -13.98 -5.77 -16.39
N LYS A 283 -12.97 -6.37 -17.03
CA LYS A 283 -13.17 -7.37 -18.09
C LYS A 283 -13.97 -8.58 -17.61
N TRP A 284 -13.78 -8.99 -16.36
CA TRP A 284 -14.56 -10.07 -15.75
C TRP A 284 -15.99 -9.64 -15.46
N ARG A 285 -16.19 -8.46 -14.87
CA ARG A 285 -17.55 -7.95 -14.58
C ARG A 285 -18.43 -7.92 -15.81
N SER A 286 -17.90 -7.42 -16.94
CA SER A 286 -18.62 -7.36 -18.21
C SER A 286 -18.95 -8.76 -18.76
N LYS A 287 -18.04 -9.73 -18.62
CA LYS A 287 -18.26 -11.12 -19.04
C LYS A 287 -19.28 -11.84 -18.15
N TYR A 288 -19.19 -11.64 -16.83
CA TYR A 288 -20.10 -12.26 -15.85
C TYR A 288 -21.53 -11.72 -15.97
N SER A 289 -21.71 -10.40 -16.14
CA SER A 289 -23.02 -9.79 -16.36
C SER A 289 -23.72 -10.30 -17.64
N ASN A 290 -22.94 -10.69 -18.65
CA ASN A 290 -23.47 -11.28 -19.89
C ASN A 290 -23.84 -12.78 -19.76
N LEU A 291 -23.25 -13.49 -18.80
CA LEU A 291 -23.51 -14.92 -18.53
C LEU A 291 -24.65 -15.13 -17.52
N HIS A 292 -24.90 -14.15 -16.63
CA HIS A 292 -25.93 -14.17 -15.60
C HIS A 292 -26.75 -12.87 -15.61
N PRO A 293 -27.55 -12.60 -16.66
CA PRO A 293 -28.37 -11.41 -16.73
C PRO A 293 -29.55 -11.54 -15.74
N GLY A 294 -29.38 -11.14 -14.51
CA GLY A 294 -30.48 -11.11 -13.52
C GLY A 294 -30.16 -11.55 -12.08
N GLU A 295 -28.90 -11.74 -11.69
CA GLU A 295 -28.51 -11.87 -10.28
C GLU A 295 -27.92 -10.59 -9.69
#